data_ec0996f8d79406a5663394be5e72a206
#
_entry.id   ec0996f8d79406a5663394be5e72a206
#
_cell.length_a   1.000
_cell.length_b   1.000
_cell.length_c   1.000
_cell.angle_alpha   90.00
_cell.angle_beta   90.00
_cell.angle_gamma   90.00
#
_symmetry.space_group_name_H-M   'P 1'
#
loop_
_entity.id
_entity.type
_entity.pdbx_description
1 polymer ?
#
loop_
_entity_poly.entity_id
_entity_poly.type
_entity_poly.pdbx_seq_one_letter_code
_entity_poly.pdbx_strand_id
1 'polypeptide(L)'
;MLLADLSLARRVEAGEAVVGFESAQSLGRIYPESGAVALLVAGGCAAYVGAGSPFNQATGVGMNGPVTEEEFDGLESFYRSRGSAVRIMLCPLADPSLVQLLGCRGYRLTEMENVLVRPIQGDEPVPPPAAKVSVRRAPPAEAKLWAGIIGEGFFGTAELEPQLMQALLAGFNTSNATCFFGCLDGRPVGAAVVHTHDGVAMLNGAATLQPFRGRGVHTALHHARLSFAAAAGCELARVVTQPGSASQRNAERQGFSVAYTRVAMVREWRPSATP
;
A
#
# COMPACT_ATOMS: atom_id res chain seq x y z
N MET A 1 -10.11 -13.44 18.61
CA MET A 1 -10.51 -12.98 17.27
C MET A 1 -10.64 -11.46 17.33
N LEU A 2 -9.91 -10.72 16.50
CA LEU A 2 -10.07 -9.27 16.40
C LEU A 2 -11.43 -8.97 15.76
N LEU A 3 -12.22 -8.13 16.41
CA LEU A 3 -13.46 -7.63 15.84
C LEU A 3 -13.12 -6.49 14.88
N ALA A 4 -13.58 -6.58 13.64
CA ALA A 4 -13.46 -5.51 12.66
C ALA A 4 -14.50 -4.41 12.95
N ASP A 5 -14.20 -3.55 13.90
CA ASP A 5 -15.00 -2.38 14.25
C ASP A 5 -14.44 -1.10 13.58
N LEU A 6 -15.16 0.00 13.77
CA LEU A 6 -14.76 1.30 13.22
C LEU A 6 -13.42 1.79 13.78
N SER A 7 -13.09 1.47 15.03
CA SER A 7 -11.82 1.87 15.66
C SER A 7 -10.63 1.20 14.97
N LEU A 8 -10.72 -0.12 14.76
CA LEU A 8 -9.71 -0.86 14.03
C LEU A 8 -9.57 -0.35 12.59
N ALA A 9 -10.70 -0.16 11.90
CA ALA A 9 -10.69 0.31 10.52
C ALA A 9 -10.06 1.71 10.39
N ARG A 10 -10.38 2.64 11.29
CA ARG A 10 -9.78 3.99 11.34
C ARG A 10 -8.26 3.91 11.46
N ARG A 11 -7.73 3.11 12.37
CA ARG A 11 -6.28 2.95 12.54
C ARG A 11 -5.61 2.40 11.28
N VAL A 12 -6.20 1.38 10.68
CA VAL A 12 -5.68 0.73 9.48
C VAL A 12 -5.71 1.66 8.27
N GLU A 13 -6.83 2.34 8.04
CA GLU A 13 -6.99 3.26 6.91
C GLU A 13 -6.17 4.56 7.09
N ALA A 14 -5.99 5.04 8.33
CA ALA A 14 -5.09 6.15 8.61
C ALA A 14 -3.63 5.82 8.26
N GLY A 15 -3.18 4.60 8.60
CA GLY A 15 -1.85 4.14 8.21
C GLY A 15 -1.65 4.11 6.69
N GLU A 16 -2.68 3.66 5.94
CA GLU A 16 -2.65 3.67 4.47
C GLU A 16 -2.60 5.10 3.91
N ALA A 17 -3.41 6.00 4.46
CA ALA A 17 -3.43 7.41 4.06
C ALA A 17 -2.05 8.07 4.27
N VAL A 18 -1.39 7.78 5.39
CA VAL A 18 -0.03 8.27 5.67
C VAL A 18 0.99 7.70 4.69
N VAL A 19 0.90 6.41 4.33
CA VAL A 19 1.79 5.83 3.31
C VAL A 19 1.62 6.54 1.96
N GLY A 20 0.39 6.81 1.54
CA GLY A 20 0.10 7.56 0.31
C GLY A 20 0.67 8.98 0.36
N PHE A 21 0.44 9.69 1.48
CA PHE A 21 0.94 11.05 1.71
C PHE A 21 2.46 11.11 1.64
N GLU A 22 3.15 10.30 2.44
CA GLU A 22 4.62 10.26 2.51
C GLU A 22 5.24 9.88 1.16
N SER A 23 4.63 8.93 0.43
CA SER A 23 5.11 8.51 -0.89
C SER A 23 5.01 9.65 -1.91
N ALA A 24 3.89 10.38 -1.96
CA ALA A 24 3.73 11.51 -2.84
C ALA A 24 4.68 12.66 -2.49
N GLN A 25 4.85 12.97 -1.20
CA GLN A 25 5.80 13.98 -0.72
C GLN A 25 7.25 13.61 -1.05
N SER A 26 7.62 12.34 -0.83
CA SER A 26 8.96 11.85 -1.15
C SER A 26 9.24 11.94 -2.65
N LEU A 27 8.26 11.56 -3.49
CA LEU A 27 8.40 11.61 -4.94
C LEU A 27 8.54 13.06 -5.43
N GLY A 28 7.68 13.97 -4.97
CA GLY A 28 7.75 15.39 -5.36
C GLY A 28 9.05 16.06 -4.92
N ARG A 29 9.63 15.64 -3.80
CA ARG A 29 10.92 16.14 -3.31
C ARG A 29 12.10 15.62 -4.14
N ILE A 30 12.11 14.32 -4.48
CA ILE A 30 13.23 13.67 -5.19
C ILE A 30 13.14 13.95 -6.70
N TYR A 31 11.92 14.00 -7.24
CA TYR A 31 11.62 14.17 -8.67
C TYR A 31 10.54 15.25 -8.84
N PRO A 32 10.89 16.56 -8.70
CA PRO A 32 9.93 17.65 -8.79
C PRO A 32 9.13 17.68 -10.10
N GLU A 33 9.74 17.22 -11.18
CA GLU A 33 9.13 17.12 -12.50
C GLU A 33 7.96 16.14 -12.58
N SER A 34 7.84 15.21 -11.62
CA SER A 34 6.73 14.26 -11.53
C SER A 34 5.38 14.94 -11.26
N GLY A 35 5.41 16.16 -10.69
CA GLY A 35 4.22 16.86 -10.21
C GLY A 35 3.52 16.13 -9.05
N ALA A 36 4.23 15.20 -8.38
CA ALA A 36 3.66 14.42 -7.29
C ALA A 36 3.29 15.32 -6.10
N VAL A 37 2.11 15.08 -5.58
CA VAL A 37 1.53 15.89 -4.48
C VAL A 37 0.44 15.08 -3.77
N ALA A 38 0.17 15.42 -2.52
CA ALA A 38 -0.92 14.85 -1.74
C ALA A 38 -1.85 15.95 -1.23
N LEU A 39 -3.13 15.60 -1.11
CA LEU A 39 -4.18 16.42 -0.50
C LEU A 39 -4.77 15.66 0.68
N LEU A 40 -4.74 16.25 1.87
CA LEU A 40 -5.51 15.75 3.01
C LEU A 40 -6.97 16.18 2.86
N VAL A 41 -7.90 15.25 2.88
CA VAL A 41 -9.32 15.52 2.62
C VAL A 41 -10.21 14.52 3.35
N ALA A 42 -11.24 15.02 4.03
CA ALA A 42 -12.26 14.22 4.71
C ALA A 42 -11.69 13.09 5.60
N GLY A 43 -10.61 13.39 6.35
CA GLY A 43 -9.93 12.45 7.25
C GLY A 43 -9.00 11.44 6.57
N GLY A 44 -8.87 11.49 5.25
CA GLY A 44 -7.98 10.64 4.46
C GLY A 44 -6.95 11.43 3.66
N CYS A 45 -6.36 10.78 2.67
CA CYS A 45 -5.36 11.35 1.77
C CYS A 45 -5.66 10.97 0.33
N ALA A 46 -5.68 11.97 -0.57
CA ALA A 46 -5.63 11.80 -2.01
C ALA A 46 -4.19 11.99 -2.48
N ALA A 47 -3.56 10.94 -3.00
CA ALA A 47 -2.20 10.95 -3.49
C ALA A 47 -2.17 10.95 -5.02
N TYR A 48 -1.39 11.86 -5.61
CA TYR A 48 -1.04 11.87 -7.01
C TYR A 48 0.47 11.69 -7.14
N VAL A 49 0.89 10.66 -7.84
CA VAL A 49 2.30 10.27 -8.00
C VAL A 49 2.72 10.18 -9.48
N GLY A 50 2.10 11.01 -10.31
CA GLY A 50 2.41 11.13 -11.73
C GLY A 50 1.31 10.63 -12.66
N ALA A 51 1.39 11.03 -13.92
CA ALA A 51 0.38 10.70 -14.93
C ALA A 51 0.32 9.17 -15.17
N GLY A 52 -0.90 8.61 -15.19
CA GLY A 52 -1.11 7.19 -15.46
C GLY A 52 -0.64 6.22 -14.37
N SER A 53 -0.14 6.73 -13.23
CA SER A 53 0.35 5.88 -12.15
C SER A 53 -0.78 5.06 -11.52
N PRO A 54 -0.59 3.74 -11.32
CA PRO A 54 -1.56 2.89 -10.61
C PRO A 54 -1.67 3.23 -9.12
N PHE A 55 -0.77 4.06 -8.59
CA PHE A 55 -0.77 4.50 -7.20
C PHE A 55 -1.53 5.82 -6.98
N ASN A 56 -2.11 6.41 -8.03
CA ASN A 56 -2.99 7.58 -7.90
C ASN A 56 -4.31 7.13 -7.26
N GLN A 57 -4.47 7.37 -5.97
CA GLN A 57 -5.66 6.96 -5.24
C GLN A 57 -5.88 7.78 -3.97
N ALA A 58 -7.14 7.83 -3.54
CA ALA A 58 -7.53 8.37 -2.24
C ALA A 58 -7.85 7.22 -1.27
N THR A 59 -7.30 7.30 -0.06
CA THR A 59 -7.45 6.29 1.01
C THR A 59 -7.84 6.95 2.32
N GLY A 60 -8.58 6.23 3.17
CA GLY A 60 -9.01 6.73 4.49
C GLY A 60 -10.09 7.81 4.45
N VAL A 61 -10.66 8.11 3.29
CA VAL A 61 -11.71 9.13 3.13
C VAL A 61 -12.99 8.68 3.84
N GLY A 62 -13.62 9.59 4.60
CA GLY A 62 -14.88 9.34 5.31
C GLY A 62 -14.73 8.46 6.56
N MET A 63 -13.50 8.19 7.03
CA MET A 63 -13.30 7.39 8.25
C MET A 63 -13.54 8.20 9.53
N ASN A 64 -13.48 9.52 9.48
CA ASN A 64 -13.57 10.39 10.65
C ASN A 64 -14.91 11.13 10.75
N GLY A 65 -15.90 10.79 9.94
CA GLY A 65 -17.21 11.40 9.93
C GLY A 65 -17.73 11.67 8.52
N PRO A 66 -18.84 12.40 8.41
CA PRO A 66 -19.46 12.72 7.13
C PRO A 66 -18.52 13.45 6.17
N VAL A 67 -18.59 13.09 4.89
CA VAL A 67 -17.91 13.80 3.79
C VAL A 67 -18.88 14.80 3.21
N THR A 68 -18.48 16.08 3.16
CA THR A 68 -19.29 17.14 2.58
C THR A 68 -19.17 17.17 1.05
N GLU A 69 -20.14 17.77 0.38
CA GLU A 69 -20.09 18.02 -1.08
C GLU A 69 -18.84 18.84 -1.46
N GLU A 70 -18.48 19.84 -0.67
CA GLU A 70 -17.32 20.70 -0.90
C GLU A 70 -16.00 19.94 -0.82
N GLU A 71 -15.81 19.09 0.20
CA GLU A 71 -14.63 18.22 0.34
C GLU A 71 -14.53 17.25 -0.83
N PHE A 72 -15.66 16.69 -1.25
CA PHE A 72 -15.71 15.75 -2.35
C PHE A 72 -15.42 16.43 -3.69
N ASP A 73 -15.95 17.65 -3.93
CA ASP A 73 -15.63 18.49 -5.09
C ASP A 73 -14.14 18.84 -5.14
N GLY A 74 -13.56 19.15 -3.99
CA GLY A 74 -12.13 19.39 -3.83
C GLY A 74 -11.29 18.17 -4.24
N LEU A 75 -11.69 16.97 -3.78
CA LEU A 75 -11.04 15.71 -4.13
C LEU A 75 -11.16 15.42 -5.64
N GLU A 76 -12.33 15.58 -6.23
CA GLU A 76 -12.52 15.39 -7.67
C GLU A 76 -11.68 16.41 -8.48
N SER A 77 -11.67 17.69 -8.08
CA SER A 77 -10.90 18.73 -8.72
C SER A 77 -9.39 18.49 -8.64
N PHE A 78 -8.92 17.95 -7.52
CA PHE A 78 -7.52 17.58 -7.33
C PHE A 78 -7.03 16.60 -8.40
N TYR A 79 -7.77 15.55 -8.71
CA TYR A 79 -7.38 14.59 -9.75
C TYR A 79 -7.68 15.11 -11.15
N ARG A 80 -8.83 15.74 -11.37
CA ARG A 80 -9.25 16.27 -12.68
C ARG A 80 -8.28 17.31 -13.23
N SER A 81 -7.79 18.23 -12.38
CA SER A 81 -6.82 19.26 -12.79
C SER A 81 -5.48 18.67 -13.24
N ARG A 82 -5.21 17.41 -12.90
CA ARG A 82 -4.00 16.65 -13.28
C ARG A 82 -4.25 15.62 -14.39
N GLY A 83 -5.44 15.65 -15.00
CA GLY A 83 -5.82 14.69 -16.05
C GLY A 83 -5.90 13.24 -15.59
N SER A 84 -6.09 13.02 -14.29
CA SER A 84 -6.15 11.70 -13.69
C SER A 84 -7.58 11.28 -13.38
N ALA A 85 -7.91 10.01 -13.56
CA ALA A 85 -9.12 9.42 -12.99
C ALA A 85 -9.13 9.58 -11.46
N VAL A 86 -10.31 9.68 -10.88
CA VAL A 86 -10.47 9.63 -9.42
C VAL A 86 -10.66 8.18 -9.00
N ARG A 87 -9.75 7.67 -8.19
CA ARG A 87 -9.81 6.34 -7.59
C ARG A 87 -9.88 6.48 -6.08
N ILE A 88 -10.96 5.99 -5.48
CA ILE A 88 -11.19 6.02 -4.03
C ILE A 88 -11.24 4.60 -3.51
N MET A 89 -10.39 4.30 -2.54
CA MET A 89 -10.40 3.02 -1.83
C MET A 89 -11.42 3.11 -0.69
N LEU A 90 -12.65 2.67 -0.98
CA LEU A 90 -13.78 2.76 -0.06
C LEU A 90 -13.71 1.64 0.98
N CYS A 91 -13.48 2.02 2.24
CA CYS A 91 -13.68 1.14 3.39
C CYS A 91 -15.19 0.93 3.64
N PRO A 92 -15.67 -0.30 3.87
CA PRO A 92 -17.10 -0.54 4.15
C PRO A 92 -17.60 0.07 5.46
N LEU A 93 -16.67 0.51 6.33
CA LEU A 93 -16.96 1.18 7.60
C LEU A 93 -16.81 2.71 7.51
N ALA A 94 -16.59 3.27 6.31
CA ALA A 94 -16.61 4.71 6.08
C ALA A 94 -18.02 5.28 6.30
N ASP A 95 -18.09 6.58 6.55
CA ASP A 95 -19.37 7.26 6.73
C ASP A 95 -20.29 7.07 5.51
N PRO A 96 -21.58 6.78 5.70
CA PRO A 96 -22.53 6.55 4.61
C PRO A 96 -22.63 7.70 3.60
N SER A 97 -22.32 8.94 3.99
CA SER A 97 -22.30 10.09 3.08
C SER A 97 -21.36 9.88 1.90
N LEU A 98 -20.19 9.26 2.12
CA LEU A 98 -19.25 8.92 1.05
C LEU A 98 -19.89 7.95 0.04
N VAL A 99 -20.58 6.91 0.52
CA VAL A 99 -21.27 5.94 -0.36
C VAL A 99 -22.33 6.62 -1.21
N GLN A 100 -23.10 7.54 -0.62
CA GLN A 100 -24.13 8.32 -1.32
C GLN A 100 -23.50 9.20 -2.42
N LEU A 101 -22.42 9.93 -2.08
CA LEU A 101 -21.70 10.79 -3.04
C LEU A 101 -21.16 9.96 -4.22
N LEU A 102 -20.53 8.84 -3.94
CA LEU A 102 -20.01 7.95 -4.98
C LEU A 102 -21.10 7.46 -5.92
N GLY A 103 -22.25 7.05 -5.36
CA GLY A 103 -23.42 6.59 -6.13
C GLY A 103 -24.01 7.71 -7.01
N CYS A 104 -24.27 8.90 -6.43
CA CYS A 104 -24.84 10.04 -7.15
C CYS A 104 -23.89 10.58 -8.25
N ARG A 105 -22.59 10.46 -8.06
CA ARG A 105 -21.56 10.97 -8.98
C ARG A 105 -21.12 9.97 -10.06
N GLY A 106 -21.74 8.77 -10.11
CA GLY A 106 -21.51 7.78 -11.17
C GLY A 106 -20.17 7.04 -11.08
N TYR A 107 -19.62 6.89 -9.87
CA TYR A 107 -18.46 6.03 -9.64
C TYR A 107 -18.82 4.56 -9.89
N ARG A 108 -17.86 3.81 -10.39
CA ARG A 108 -17.99 2.37 -10.63
C ARG A 108 -17.01 1.60 -9.78
N LEU A 109 -17.48 0.49 -9.24
CA LEU A 109 -16.61 -0.49 -8.58
C LEU A 109 -15.74 -1.17 -9.64
N THR A 110 -14.43 -1.18 -9.43
CA THR A 110 -13.46 -1.79 -10.37
C THR A 110 -12.67 -2.93 -9.75
N GLU A 111 -12.42 -2.88 -8.45
CA GLU A 111 -11.62 -3.89 -7.75
C GLU A 111 -12.14 -4.12 -6.34
N MET A 112 -11.84 -5.30 -5.81
CA MET A 112 -12.04 -5.66 -4.41
C MET A 112 -10.71 -6.09 -3.80
N GLU A 113 -10.45 -5.64 -2.58
CA GLU A 113 -9.26 -6.00 -1.82
C GLU A 113 -9.64 -6.43 -0.40
N ASN A 114 -9.11 -7.57 0.03
CA ASN A 114 -9.20 -7.96 1.42
C ASN A 114 -8.12 -7.26 2.23
N VAL A 115 -8.54 -6.57 3.28
CA VAL A 115 -7.68 -6.03 4.33
C VAL A 115 -7.60 -7.08 5.43
N LEU A 116 -6.42 -7.65 5.61
CA LEU A 116 -6.17 -8.64 6.64
C LEU A 116 -5.33 -8.03 7.74
N VAL A 117 -5.63 -8.41 8.96
CA VAL A 117 -4.94 -7.93 10.16
C VAL A 117 -4.51 -9.08 11.05
N ARG A 118 -3.47 -8.83 11.84
CA ARG A 118 -2.94 -9.74 12.84
C ARG A 118 -2.39 -8.93 14.00
N PRO A 119 -2.72 -9.28 15.27
CA PRO A 119 -2.02 -8.74 16.43
C PRO A 119 -0.53 -9.11 16.38
N ILE A 120 0.32 -8.18 16.79
CA ILE A 120 1.75 -8.42 16.99
C ILE A 120 1.98 -8.60 18.48
N GLN A 121 2.72 -9.64 18.85
CA GLN A 121 3.17 -9.87 20.21
C GLN A 121 4.59 -9.34 20.38
N GLY A 122 4.91 -8.84 21.57
CA GLY A 122 6.23 -8.24 21.84
C GLY A 122 7.42 -9.20 21.62
N ASP A 123 7.18 -10.48 21.78
CA ASP A 123 8.12 -11.59 21.56
C ASP A 123 7.81 -12.36 20.27
N GLU A 124 7.53 -11.64 19.19
CA GLU A 124 7.16 -12.23 17.90
C GLU A 124 8.15 -13.33 17.48
N PRO A 125 7.72 -14.59 17.39
CA PRO A 125 8.62 -15.69 17.07
C PRO A 125 9.16 -15.56 15.64
N VAL A 126 10.48 -15.68 15.50
CA VAL A 126 11.14 -15.72 14.20
C VAL A 126 11.57 -17.17 13.94
N PRO A 127 10.76 -17.96 13.24
CA PRO A 127 11.19 -19.30 12.86
C PRO A 127 12.49 -19.24 12.04
N PRO A 128 13.38 -20.23 12.19
CA PRO A 128 14.58 -20.27 11.37
C PRO A 128 14.18 -20.27 9.89
N PRO A 129 14.84 -19.45 9.06
CA PRO A 129 14.55 -19.43 7.63
C PRO A 129 14.88 -20.79 6.99
N ALA A 130 14.27 -21.06 5.84
CA ALA A 130 14.63 -22.24 5.05
C ALA A 130 16.14 -22.24 4.73
N ALA A 131 16.70 -23.44 4.53
CA ALA A 131 18.12 -23.58 4.22
C ALA A 131 18.55 -22.64 3.09
N LYS A 132 19.66 -21.94 3.29
CA LYS A 132 20.24 -20.97 2.34
C LYS A 132 19.45 -19.66 2.17
N VAL A 133 18.33 -19.49 2.87
CA VAL A 133 17.55 -18.23 2.88
C VAL A 133 18.05 -17.35 4.02
N SER A 134 18.25 -16.07 3.73
CA SER A 134 18.54 -15.03 4.72
C SER A 134 17.78 -13.76 4.39
N VAL A 135 17.59 -12.90 5.40
CA VAL A 135 16.96 -11.58 5.21
C VAL A 135 17.89 -10.52 5.78
N ARG A 136 18.03 -9.42 5.05
CA ARG A 136 18.78 -8.25 5.51
C ARG A 136 18.05 -6.96 5.17
N ARG A 137 18.33 -5.88 5.88
CA ARG A 137 17.86 -4.55 5.49
C ARG A 137 18.48 -4.13 4.16
N ALA A 138 17.71 -3.43 3.35
CA ALA A 138 18.19 -2.83 2.11
C ALA A 138 18.82 -1.47 2.44
N PRO A 139 20.15 -1.28 2.20
CA PRO A 139 20.78 0.02 2.40
C PRO A 139 20.38 1.00 1.27
N PRO A 140 20.42 2.33 1.51
CA PRO A 140 20.06 3.33 0.50
C PRO A 140 20.82 3.18 -0.84
N ALA A 141 22.10 2.76 -0.79
CA ALA A 141 22.89 2.52 -1.99
C ALA A 141 22.32 1.42 -2.92
N GLU A 142 21.49 0.52 -2.39
CA GLU A 142 20.87 -0.58 -3.14
C GLU A 142 19.38 -0.34 -3.45
N ALA A 143 18.88 0.90 -3.29
CA ALA A 143 17.48 1.23 -3.53
C ALA A 143 17.01 0.86 -4.94
N LYS A 144 17.85 1.08 -5.97
CA LYS A 144 17.52 0.69 -7.36
C LYS A 144 17.36 -0.82 -7.53
N LEU A 145 18.24 -1.61 -6.90
CA LEU A 145 18.13 -3.07 -6.92
C LEU A 145 16.84 -3.52 -6.21
N TRP A 146 16.53 -2.91 -5.06
CA TRP A 146 15.30 -3.20 -4.33
C TRP A 146 14.07 -2.89 -5.18
N ALA A 147 13.99 -1.69 -5.78
CA ALA A 147 12.90 -1.27 -6.64
C ALA A 147 12.75 -2.18 -7.88
N GLY A 148 13.87 -2.60 -8.49
CA GLY A 148 13.87 -3.54 -9.60
C GLY A 148 13.26 -4.90 -9.24
N ILE A 149 13.62 -5.47 -8.08
CA ILE A 149 13.05 -6.74 -7.61
C ILE A 149 11.55 -6.61 -7.31
N ILE A 150 11.13 -5.51 -6.67
CA ILE A 150 9.71 -5.24 -6.44
C ILE A 150 8.97 -5.12 -7.78
N GLY A 151 9.47 -4.32 -8.69
CA GLY A 151 8.87 -4.09 -9.99
C GLY A 151 8.75 -5.38 -10.82
N GLU A 152 9.84 -6.11 -11.00
CA GLU A 152 9.81 -7.39 -11.72
C GLU A 152 8.85 -8.40 -11.09
N GLY A 153 8.82 -8.44 -9.76
CA GLY A 153 7.95 -9.37 -9.03
C GLY A 153 6.46 -9.10 -9.17
N PHE A 154 6.06 -7.82 -9.32
CA PHE A 154 4.67 -7.39 -9.47
C PHE A 154 4.23 -7.25 -10.93
N PHE A 155 5.09 -6.73 -11.80
CA PHE A 155 4.74 -6.40 -13.19
C PHE A 155 5.28 -7.41 -14.20
N GLY A 156 6.11 -8.37 -13.76
CA GLY A 156 6.62 -9.45 -14.60
C GLY A 156 7.73 -9.02 -15.58
N THR A 157 8.25 -7.80 -15.46
CA THR A 157 9.34 -7.28 -16.28
C THR A 157 10.42 -6.60 -15.43
N ALA A 158 11.68 -6.80 -15.80
CA ALA A 158 12.80 -6.09 -15.20
C ALA A 158 12.95 -4.66 -15.77
N GLU A 159 12.39 -4.40 -16.95
CA GLU A 159 12.37 -3.09 -17.59
C GLU A 159 11.12 -2.33 -17.15
N LEU A 160 11.27 -1.50 -16.13
CA LEU A 160 10.19 -0.67 -15.61
C LEU A 160 10.17 0.69 -16.32
N GLU A 161 8.97 1.17 -16.59
CA GLU A 161 8.77 2.56 -17.02
C GLU A 161 9.42 3.53 -16.01
N PRO A 162 10.07 4.62 -16.48
CA PRO A 162 10.78 5.55 -15.60
C PRO A 162 9.95 6.07 -14.44
N GLN A 163 8.68 6.43 -14.68
CA GLN A 163 7.77 6.93 -13.66
C GLN A 163 7.48 5.88 -12.57
N LEU A 164 7.33 4.62 -12.96
CA LEU A 164 7.12 3.53 -12.01
C LEU A 164 8.36 3.29 -11.15
N MET A 165 9.55 3.30 -11.76
CA MET A 165 10.81 3.20 -11.04
C MET A 165 10.97 4.36 -10.05
N GLN A 166 10.67 5.61 -10.45
CA GLN A 166 10.70 6.79 -9.58
C GLN A 166 9.75 6.63 -8.39
N ALA A 167 8.52 6.16 -8.62
CA ALA A 167 7.53 5.94 -7.57
C ALA A 167 8.00 4.88 -6.55
N LEU A 168 8.60 3.78 -7.01
CA LEU A 168 9.16 2.74 -6.13
C LEU A 168 10.36 3.26 -5.32
N LEU A 169 11.23 4.04 -5.94
CA LEU A 169 12.37 4.69 -5.26
C LEU A 169 11.91 5.73 -4.24
N ALA A 170 10.84 6.47 -4.55
CA ALA A 170 10.25 7.41 -3.60
C ALA A 170 9.65 6.70 -2.38
N GLY A 171 8.93 5.60 -2.60
CA GLY A 171 8.40 4.75 -1.53
C GLY A 171 9.50 4.12 -0.65
N PHE A 172 10.66 3.77 -1.25
CA PHE A 172 11.83 3.32 -0.49
C PHE A 172 12.36 4.39 0.47
N ASN A 173 12.26 5.67 0.09
CA ASN A 173 12.83 6.81 0.80
C ASN A 173 11.84 7.54 1.72
N THR A 174 10.67 6.97 2.01
CA THR A 174 9.76 7.56 3.00
C THR A 174 10.29 7.36 4.42
N SER A 175 9.99 8.30 5.31
CA SER A 175 10.54 8.33 6.68
C SER A 175 10.07 7.14 7.54
N ASN A 176 8.90 6.60 7.23
CA ASN A 176 8.24 5.51 7.92
C ASN A 176 8.47 4.13 7.29
N ALA A 177 9.28 4.04 6.22
CA ALA A 177 9.59 2.80 5.52
C ALA A 177 10.84 2.10 6.06
N THR A 178 10.77 0.79 6.18
CA THR A 178 11.96 -0.07 6.31
C THR A 178 11.91 -1.15 5.24
N CYS A 179 12.92 -1.15 4.38
CA CYS A 179 13.03 -2.04 3.23
C CYS A 179 13.96 -3.22 3.51
N PHE A 180 13.63 -4.38 2.96
CA PHE A 180 14.35 -5.62 3.17
C PHE A 180 14.63 -6.32 1.84
N PHE A 181 15.75 -7.05 1.80
CA PHE A 181 16.02 -8.07 0.82
C PHE A 181 15.85 -9.46 1.42
N GLY A 182 15.19 -10.34 0.65
CA GLY A 182 15.23 -11.78 0.87
C GLY A 182 16.28 -12.38 -0.06
N CYS A 183 17.27 -13.03 0.54
CA CYS A 183 18.41 -13.57 -0.19
C CYS A 183 18.35 -15.11 -0.23
N LEU A 184 18.82 -15.70 -1.32
CA LEU A 184 19.07 -17.12 -1.48
C LEU A 184 20.53 -17.31 -1.85
N ASP A 185 21.28 -18.11 -1.09
CA ASP A 185 22.74 -18.26 -1.23
C ASP A 185 23.46 -16.88 -1.27
N GLY A 186 23.01 -15.92 -0.45
CA GLY A 186 23.56 -14.56 -0.37
C GLY A 186 23.09 -13.60 -1.46
N ARG A 187 22.47 -14.07 -2.55
CA ARG A 187 21.96 -13.24 -3.65
C ARG A 187 20.57 -12.70 -3.33
N PRO A 188 20.31 -11.39 -3.43
CA PRO A 188 18.97 -10.81 -3.34
C PRO A 188 18.07 -11.35 -4.46
N VAL A 189 16.97 -11.99 -4.09
CA VAL A 189 15.99 -12.59 -5.02
C VAL A 189 14.55 -12.26 -4.62
N GLY A 190 14.39 -11.56 -3.51
CA GLY A 190 13.12 -11.02 -3.05
C GLY A 190 13.33 -9.68 -2.38
N ALA A 191 12.30 -8.88 -2.34
CA ALA A 191 12.30 -7.57 -1.69
C ALA A 191 10.95 -7.34 -1.01
N ALA A 192 10.96 -6.54 0.07
CA ALA A 192 9.75 -6.17 0.77
C ALA A 192 9.94 -4.86 1.52
N VAL A 193 8.82 -4.21 1.86
CA VAL A 193 8.80 -3.02 2.72
C VAL A 193 7.79 -3.22 3.86
N VAL A 194 8.07 -2.61 4.99
CA VAL A 194 7.11 -2.35 6.06
C VAL A 194 7.10 -0.86 6.33
N HIS A 195 5.91 -0.27 6.41
CA HIS A 195 5.71 1.08 6.91
C HIS A 195 5.10 1.00 8.31
N THR A 196 5.47 1.91 9.18
CA THR A 196 4.92 1.95 10.54
C THR A 196 4.26 3.30 10.80
N HIS A 197 3.07 3.26 11.39
CA HIS A 197 2.32 4.45 11.81
C HIS A 197 1.40 4.10 12.96
N ASP A 198 1.48 4.86 14.05
CA ASP A 198 0.62 4.76 15.23
C ASP A 198 0.36 3.31 15.70
N GLY A 199 1.45 2.56 15.92
CA GLY A 199 1.38 1.17 16.37
C GLY A 199 0.89 0.16 15.34
N VAL A 200 0.66 0.59 14.09
CA VAL A 200 0.27 -0.29 12.96
C VAL A 200 1.44 -0.48 12.01
N ALA A 201 1.75 -1.72 11.70
CA ALA A 201 2.71 -2.10 10.67
C ALA A 201 2.00 -2.49 9.37
N MET A 202 2.14 -1.67 8.32
CA MET A 202 1.64 -1.95 6.99
C MET A 202 2.70 -2.75 6.22
N LEU A 203 2.45 -4.05 6.02
CA LEU A 203 3.34 -4.95 5.31
C LEU A 203 3.06 -4.86 3.80
N ASN A 204 3.45 -3.74 3.21
CA ASN A 204 3.24 -3.45 1.79
C ASN A 204 4.34 -4.09 0.92
N GLY A 205 4.14 -4.11 -0.39
CA GLY A 205 5.15 -4.39 -1.40
C GLY A 205 6.09 -5.54 -1.05
N ALA A 206 5.66 -6.80 -1.22
CA ALA A 206 6.54 -7.96 -1.04
C ALA A 206 6.55 -8.80 -2.32
N ALA A 207 7.72 -9.01 -2.89
CA ALA A 207 7.90 -9.79 -4.10
C ALA A 207 9.06 -10.79 -3.96
N THR A 208 8.94 -11.90 -4.69
CA THR A 208 10.04 -12.84 -4.94
C THR A 208 10.09 -13.09 -6.43
N LEU A 209 11.26 -12.95 -7.03
CA LEU A 209 11.50 -13.20 -8.45
C LEU A 209 11.04 -14.62 -8.83
N GLN A 210 10.38 -14.74 -9.97
CA GLN A 210 9.69 -15.96 -10.37
C GLN A 210 10.56 -17.24 -10.28
N PRO A 211 11.82 -17.29 -10.74
CA PRO A 211 12.65 -18.49 -10.66
C PRO A 211 12.99 -18.95 -9.24
N PHE A 212 12.75 -18.10 -8.24
CA PHE A 212 13.12 -18.32 -6.84
C PHE A 212 11.91 -18.51 -5.92
N ARG A 213 10.70 -18.54 -6.47
CA ARG A 213 9.47 -18.81 -5.71
C ARG A 213 9.45 -20.23 -5.17
N GLY A 214 8.66 -20.46 -4.13
CA GLY A 214 8.53 -21.77 -3.48
C GLY A 214 9.71 -22.19 -2.60
N ARG A 215 10.72 -21.32 -2.41
CA ARG A 215 11.95 -21.62 -1.63
C ARG A 215 11.97 -20.95 -0.26
N GLY A 216 10.85 -20.46 0.25
CA GLY A 216 10.75 -19.87 1.60
C GLY A 216 11.18 -18.40 1.71
N VAL A 217 11.64 -17.74 0.63
CA VAL A 217 12.10 -16.35 0.65
C VAL A 217 10.99 -15.39 1.09
N HIS A 218 9.78 -15.53 0.53
CA HIS A 218 8.65 -14.67 0.90
C HIS A 218 8.25 -14.85 2.36
N THR A 219 8.25 -16.08 2.87
CA THR A 219 7.97 -16.38 4.28
C THR A 219 9.00 -15.75 5.20
N ALA A 220 10.28 -15.84 4.85
CA ALA A 220 11.36 -15.21 5.64
C ALA A 220 11.24 -13.68 5.66
N LEU A 221 10.92 -13.04 4.51
CA LEU A 221 10.63 -11.61 4.44
C LEU A 221 9.42 -11.22 5.30
N HIS A 222 8.42 -12.08 5.37
CA HIS A 222 7.23 -11.84 6.20
C HIS A 222 7.59 -11.81 7.70
N HIS A 223 8.30 -12.83 8.17
CA HIS A 223 8.76 -12.91 9.56
C HIS A 223 9.70 -11.76 9.94
N ALA A 224 10.64 -11.41 9.07
CA ALA A 224 11.56 -10.31 9.34
C ALA A 224 10.83 -8.96 9.51
N ARG A 225 9.78 -8.70 8.71
CA ARG A 225 8.96 -7.49 8.85
C ARG A 225 8.11 -7.51 10.12
N LEU A 226 7.56 -8.66 10.51
CA LEU A 226 6.82 -8.79 11.77
C LEU A 226 7.73 -8.60 12.98
N SER A 227 8.92 -9.22 12.98
CA SER A 227 9.91 -9.02 14.04
C SER A 227 10.38 -7.58 14.14
N PHE A 228 10.62 -6.91 13.00
CA PHE A 228 10.92 -5.48 12.97
C PHE A 228 9.77 -4.65 13.56
N ALA A 229 8.53 -4.94 13.18
CA ALA A 229 7.34 -4.23 13.65
C ALA A 229 7.16 -4.38 15.17
N ALA A 230 7.35 -5.59 15.71
CA ALA A 230 7.34 -5.85 17.15
C ALA A 230 8.41 -5.02 17.88
N ALA A 231 9.65 -5.03 17.38
CA ALA A 231 10.75 -4.25 17.94
C ALA A 231 10.53 -2.73 17.84
N ALA A 232 9.75 -2.29 16.86
CA ALA A 232 9.32 -0.89 16.69
C ALA A 232 8.09 -0.51 17.55
N GLY A 233 7.59 -1.42 18.39
CA GLY A 233 6.45 -1.19 19.26
C GLY A 233 5.08 -1.23 18.56
N CYS A 234 5.01 -1.79 17.34
CA CYS A 234 3.72 -2.02 16.70
C CYS A 234 2.97 -3.17 17.38
N GLU A 235 1.68 -2.99 17.57
CA GLU A 235 0.78 -3.98 18.16
C GLU A 235 -0.15 -4.65 17.14
N LEU A 236 -0.18 -4.10 15.92
CA LEU A 236 -1.01 -4.59 14.83
C LEU A 236 -0.22 -4.65 13.53
N ALA A 237 -0.31 -5.77 12.81
CA ALA A 237 0.14 -5.88 11.43
C ALA A 237 -1.05 -5.90 10.47
N ARG A 238 -0.87 -5.31 9.29
CA ARG A 238 -1.85 -5.27 8.22
C ARG A 238 -1.22 -5.66 6.89
N VAL A 239 -1.92 -6.46 6.10
CA VAL A 239 -1.64 -6.72 4.68
C VAL A 239 -2.89 -6.49 3.85
N VAL A 240 -2.73 -6.17 2.57
CA VAL A 240 -3.81 -6.10 1.59
C VAL A 240 -3.55 -7.12 0.50
N THR A 241 -4.60 -7.81 0.10
CA THR A 241 -4.51 -8.86 -0.93
C THR A 241 -5.77 -8.88 -1.79
N GLN A 242 -5.65 -9.35 -3.01
CA GLN A 242 -6.82 -9.70 -3.79
C GLN A 242 -7.51 -10.94 -3.19
N PRO A 243 -8.86 -10.97 -3.13
CA PRO A 243 -9.61 -12.12 -2.66
C PRO A 243 -9.25 -13.40 -3.40
N GLY A 244 -9.08 -14.50 -2.66
CA GLY A 244 -8.75 -15.82 -3.23
C GLY A 244 -7.32 -15.98 -3.78
N SER A 245 -6.47 -14.97 -3.65
CA SER A 245 -5.10 -14.99 -4.19
C SER A 245 -4.15 -15.89 -3.37
N ALA A 246 -3.00 -16.20 -3.98
CA ALA A 246 -1.91 -16.87 -3.27
C ALA A 246 -1.36 -16.00 -2.12
N SER A 247 -1.39 -14.67 -2.30
CA SER A 247 -0.97 -13.72 -1.27
C SER A 247 -1.87 -13.79 -0.04
N GLN A 248 -3.19 -13.85 -0.22
CA GLN A 248 -4.14 -14.03 0.88
C GLN A 248 -3.84 -15.33 1.64
N ARG A 249 -3.76 -16.47 0.94
CA ARG A 249 -3.46 -17.78 1.59
C ARG A 249 -2.14 -17.75 2.34
N ASN A 250 -1.14 -17.04 1.84
CA ASN A 250 0.14 -16.90 2.54
C ASN A 250 0.00 -16.05 3.81
N ALA A 251 -0.75 -14.97 3.78
CA ALA A 251 -1.02 -14.14 4.95
C ALA A 251 -1.82 -14.92 6.02
N GLU A 252 -2.87 -15.65 5.62
CA GLU A 252 -3.66 -16.49 6.53
C GLU A 252 -2.82 -17.56 7.22
N ARG A 253 -1.89 -18.21 6.50
CA ARG A 253 -0.93 -19.16 7.10
C ARG A 253 0.02 -18.52 8.11
N GLN A 254 0.19 -17.21 8.04
CA GLN A 254 0.97 -16.42 9.00
C GLN A 254 0.10 -15.82 10.11
N GLY A 255 -1.14 -16.29 10.26
CA GLY A 255 -2.06 -15.89 11.32
C GLY A 255 -2.83 -14.60 11.07
N PHE A 256 -2.83 -14.08 9.84
CA PHE A 256 -3.70 -12.96 9.48
C PHE A 256 -5.13 -13.44 9.25
N SER A 257 -6.08 -12.58 9.60
CA SER A 257 -7.51 -12.79 9.34
C SER A 257 -8.08 -11.60 8.58
N VAL A 258 -9.02 -11.87 7.68
CA VAL A 258 -9.74 -10.81 6.96
C VAL A 258 -10.52 -9.98 7.97
N ALA A 259 -10.22 -8.69 8.04
CA ALA A 259 -10.98 -7.72 8.83
C ALA A 259 -12.19 -7.22 8.02
N TYR A 260 -11.95 -6.78 6.80
CA TYR A 260 -13.00 -6.33 5.86
C TYR A 260 -12.48 -6.41 4.42
N THR A 261 -13.44 -6.31 3.48
CA THR A 261 -13.13 -6.13 2.06
C THR A 261 -13.42 -4.68 1.69
N ARG A 262 -12.41 -3.94 1.22
CA ARG A 262 -12.58 -2.62 0.64
C ARG A 262 -12.71 -2.70 -0.87
N VAL A 263 -13.24 -1.66 -1.49
CA VAL A 263 -13.46 -1.63 -2.93
C VAL A 263 -12.84 -0.38 -3.56
N ALA A 264 -12.28 -0.52 -4.75
CA ALA A 264 -11.87 0.62 -5.55
C ALA A 264 -13.07 1.17 -6.32
N MET A 265 -13.45 2.40 -6.00
CA MET A 265 -14.47 3.17 -6.71
C MET A 265 -13.79 4.16 -7.65
N VAL A 266 -14.07 4.06 -8.95
CA VAL A 266 -13.36 4.84 -9.97
C VAL A 266 -14.34 5.65 -10.80
N ARG A 267 -13.96 6.89 -11.07
CA ARG A 267 -14.60 7.78 -12.04
C ARG A 267 -13.54 8.30 -13.01
N GLU A 268 -13.72 7.98 -14.28
CA GLU A 268 -12.90 8.55 -15.36
C GLU A 268 -13.53 9.83 -15.88
N TRP A 269 -12.69 10.79 -16.23
CA TRP A 269 -13.11 11.98 -16.92
C TRP A 269 -12.98 11.72 -18.43
N ARG A 270 -14.11 11.68 -19.13
CA ARG A 270 -14.05 11.77 -20.60
C ARG A 270 -13.61 13.19 -20.94
N PRO A 271 -12.58 13.40 -21.77
CA PRO A 271 -12.41 14.70 -22.38
C PRO A 271 -13.76 15.09 -23.01
N SER A 272 -14.25 16.30 -22.72
CA SER A 272 -15.39 16.83 -23.47
C SER A 272 -15.02 16.69 -24.94
N ALA A 273 -15.83 15.91 -25.67
CA ALA A 273 -15.74 15.91 -27.12
C ALA A 273 -15.82 17.39 -27.53
N THR A 274 -14.73 17.94 -28.02
CA THR A 274 -14.72 19.27 -28.62
C THR A 274 -15.69 19.19 -29.78
N PRO A 275 -16.68 20.10 -29.87
CA PRO A 275 -17.66 20.09 -30.95
C PRO A 275 -17.02 20.28 -32.33
#